data_5bdded10321ef5216bf8d9eee5efaa3f
#
_entry.id   5bdded10321ef5216bf8d9eee5efaa3f
#
_cell.length_a   1.000
_cell.length_b   1.000
_cell.length_c   1.000
_cell.angle_alpha   90.00
_cell.angle_beta   90.00
_cell.angle_gamma   90.00
#
_symmetry.space_group_name_H-M   'P 1'
#
loop_
_entity.id
_entity.type
_entity.pdbx_description
1 polymer ?
#
loop_
_entity_poly.entity_id
_entity_poly.type
_entity_poly.pdbx_seq_one_letter_code
_entity_poly.pdbx_strand_id
1 'polypeptide(L)'
;MTGVQTCALPILNSLLPRDLAKLLAQAKAAAVSDFEPNAWVIGADQILEFDKTILHKATTRAEVEKNFNNLAGQTHYLHSAIAIFKNRLPAQILIETAALRMRNLSHDDIKIYCDLVGEAIFETVGSYHYEGLGRHLFESVEGGEDVIYGLPLDPIIKFFRSAGCLKF
;
A
#
# COMPACT_ATOMS: atom_id res chain seq x y z
N MET A 1 2.72 -29.00 -12.77
CA MET A 1 1.86 -28.77 -11.59
C MET A 1 1.34 -27.35 -11.64
N THR A 2 0.27 -27.17 -12.32
CA THR A 2 -0.32 -25.86 -12.64
C THR A 2 -1.83 -26.01 -12.41
N GLY A 3 -2.38 -25.40 -11.39
CA GLY A 3 -3.82 -25.58 -11.16
C GLY A 3 -4.47 -24.86 -9.99
N VAL A 4 -3.90 -23.74 -9.47
CA VAL A 4 -4.52 -23.01 -8.35
C VAL A 4 -4.79 -21.54 -8.66
N GLN A 5 -4.42 -21.04 -9.84
CA GLN A 5 -4.49 -19.60 -10.14
C GLN A 5 -5.81 -19.06 -10.71
N THR A 6 -6.77 -19.88 -11.09
CA THR A 6 -7.91 -19.40 -11.89
C THR A 6 -9.20 -19.15 -11.11
N CYS A 7 -9.33 -19.60 -9.86
CA CYS A 7 -10.58 -19.46 -9.09
C CYS A 7 -10.61 -18.29 -8.09
N ALA A 8 -9.47 -17.70 -7.74
CA ALA A 8 -9.38 -16.62 -6.75
C ALA A 8 -9.58 -15.22 -7.36
N LEU A 9 -9.28 -15.03 -8.64
CA LEU A 9 -9.32 -13.73 -9.32
C LEU A 9 -10.69 -13.02 -9.31
N PRO A 10 -11.84 -13.71 -9.51
CA PRO A 10 -13.14 -13.03 -9.47
C PRO A 10 -13.53 -12.54 -8.07
N ILE A 11 -13.11 -13.26 -7.03
CA ILE A 11 -13.42 -12.89 -5.63
C ILE A 11 -12.59 -11.69 -5.20
N LEU A 12 -11.33 -11.61 -5.62
CA LEU A 12 -10.45 -10.48 -5.30
C LEU A 12 -10.95 -9.16 -5.89
N ASN A 13 -11.51 -9.19 -7.10
CA ASN A 13 -12.06 -8.01 -7.78
C ASN A 13 -13.38 -7.49 -7.18
N SER A 14 -14.05 -8.27 -6.33
CA SER A 14 -15.30 -7.87 -5.65
C SER A 14 -15.08 -7.34 -4.23
N LEU A 15 -13.85 -7.45 -3.70
CA LEU A 15 -13.54 -6.97 -2.37
C LEU A 15 -13.39 -5.45 -2.35
N LEU A 16 -13.79 -4.83 -1.24
CA LEU A 16 -13.44 -3.44 -1.00
C LEU A 16 -11.90 -3.29 -0.90
N PRO A 17 -11.32 -2.17 -1.37
CA PRO A 17 -9.87 -1.95 -1.33
C PRO A 17 -9.24 -2.22 0.04
N ARG A 18 -9.91 -1.79 1.10
CA ARG A 18 -9.47 -2.02 2.50
C ARG A 18 -9.44 -3.50 2.88
N ASP A 19 -10.39 -4.28 2.42
CA ASP A 19 -10.47 -5.71 2.76
C ASP A 19 -9.46 -6.52 1.94
N LEU A 20 -9.19 -6.10 0.71
CA LEU A 20 -8.12 -6.67 -0.10
C LEU A 20 -6.75 -6.44 0.55
N ALA A 21 -6.46 -5.21 1.03
CA ALA A 21 -5.20 -4.92 1.72
C ALA A 21 -4.99 -5.84 2.94
N LYS A 22 -6.04 -6.03 3.77
CA LYS A 22 -5.98 -6.96 4.93
C LYS A 22 -5.72 -8.40 4.49
N LEU A 23 -6.42 -8.87 3.45
CA LEU A 23 -6.28 -10.23 2.96
C LEU A 23 -4.86 -10.50 2.45
N LEU A 24 -4.29 -9.56 1.70
CA LEU A 24 -2.94 -9.68 1.17
C LEU A 24 -1.88 -9.61 2.29
N ALA A 25 -2.05 -8.72 3.26
CA ALA A 25 -1.17 -8.66 4.44
C ALA A 25 -1.19 -9.98 5.23
N GLN A 26 -2.38 -10.57 5.42
CA GLN A 26 -2.53 -11.88 6.08
C GLN A 26 -1.85 -12.99 5.29
N ALA A 27 -2.05 -13.05 3.96
CA ALA A 27 -1.44 -14.07 3.12
C ALA A 27 0.09 -14.02 3.17
N LYS A 28 0.68 -12.80 3.15
CA LYS A 28 2.12 -12.60 3.30
C LYS A 28 2.64 -13.06 4.67
N ALA A 29 1.95 -12.69 5.75
CA ALA A 29 2.35 -13.10 7.10
C ALA A 29 2.22 -14.62 7.29
N ALA A 30 1.13 -15.23 6.83
CA ALA A 30 0.90 -16.67 6.92
C ALA A 30 2.01 -17.45 6.20
N ALA A 31 2.34 -17.07 4.97
CA ALA A 31 3.35 -17.76 4.17
C ALA A 31 4.74 -17.81 4.88
N VAL A 32 5.13 -16.72 5.56
CA VAL A 32 6.40 -16.69 6.31
C VAL A 32 6.26 -17.43 7.65
N SER A 33 5.12 -17.31 8.35
CA SER A 33 4.88 -17.96 9.64
C SER A 33 4.88 -19.49 9.55
N ASP A 34 4.63 -20.06 8.37
CA ASP A 34 4.72 -21.51 8.14
C ASP A 34 6.17 -22.01 8.26
N PHE A 35 7.14 -21.19 7.83
CA PHE A 35 8.57 -21.51 7.91
C PHE A 35 9.18 -21.11 9.26
N GLU A 36 8.67 -20.03 9.87
CA GLU A 36 9.18 -19.45 11.12
C GLU A 36 8.10 -19.44 12.23
N PRO A 37 7.59 -20.60 12.66
CA PRO A 37 6.43 -20.67 13.57
C PRO A 37 6.70 -20.03 14.94
N ASN A 38 7.95 -20.03 15.41
CA ASN A 38 8.34 -19.46 16.70
C ASN A 38 8.63 -17.95 16.65
N ALA A 39 8.70 -17.35 15.46
CA ALA A 39 8.90 -15.91 15.31
C ALA A 39 7.58 -15.13 15.38
N TRP A 40 7.65 -13.87 15.76
CA TRP A 40 6.62 -12.90 15.41
C TRP A 40 6.82 -12.51 13.94
N VAL A 41 5.80 -12.73 13.13
CA VAL A 41 5.84 -12.40 11.70
C VAL A 41 4.90 -11.25 11.43
N ILE A 42 5.39 -10.21 10.75
CA ILE A 42 4.59 -9.08 10.29
C ILE A 42 4.50 -9.16 8.78
N GLY A 43 3.29 -9.26 8.25
CA GLY A 43 2.98 -9.07 6.84
C GLY A 43 2.34 -7.71 6.65
N ALA A 44 2.72 -6.99 5.60
CA ALA A 44 2.12 -5.72 5.23
C ALA A 44 1.73 -5.70 3.75
N ASP A 45 0.64 -5.01 3.46
CA ASP A 45 0.20 -4.73 2.09
C ASP A 45 -0.48 -3.37 2.00
N GLN A 46 -0.34 -2.72 0.84
CA GLN A 46 -0.91 -1.41 0.59
C GLN A 46 -1.70 -1.40 -0.71
N ILE A 47 -2.90 -0.83 -0.66
CA ILE A 47 -3.79 -0.65 -1.82
C ILE A 47 -4.05 0.84 -2.01
N LEU A 48 -3.91 1.33 -3.23
CA LEU A 48 -4.35 2.66 -3.63
C LEU A 48 -5.79 2.59 -4.13
N GLU A 49 -6.66 3.36 -3.50
CA GLU A 49 -8.06 3.55 -3.92
C GLU A 49 -8.23 4.93 -4.52
N PHE A 50 -8.77 4.98 -5.73
CA PHE A 50 -9.24 6.21 -6.37
C PHE A 50 -10.63 5.98 -6.98
N ASP A 51 -11.56 6.86 -6.69
CA ASP A 51 -12.96 6.77 -7.14
C ASP A 51 -13.58 5.39 -6.91
N LYS A 52 -13.39 4.83 -5.70
CA LYS A 52 -13.87 3.50 -5.28
C LYS A 52 -13.28 2.33 -6.09
N THR A 53 -12.27 2.57 -6.88
CA THR A 53 -11.57 1.55 -7.66
C THR A 53 -10.13 1.40 -7.19
N ILE A 54 -9.56 0.23 -7.40
CA ILE A 54 -8.16 -0.05 -7.09
C ILE A 54 -7.31 0.44 -8.26
N LEU A 55 -6.32 1.27 -7.97
CA LEU A 55 -5.30 1.64 -8.92
C LEU A 55 -4.11 0.67 -8.78
N HIS A 56 -3.78 0.01 -9.87
CA HIS A 56 -2.64 -0.90 -9.93
C HIS A 56 -1.35 -0.18 -10.34
N LYS A 57 -0.19 -0.83 -10.10
CA LYS A 57 1.08 -0.34 -10.61
C LYS A 57 1.03 -0.22 -12.13
N ALA A 58 1.49 0.91 -12.64
CA ALA A 58 1.67 1.10 -14.07
C ALA A 58 2.83 0.22 -14.58
N THR A 59 2.70 -0.27 -15.79
CA THR A 59 3.73 -1.07 -16.48
C THR A 59 4.34 -0.34 -17.67
N THR A 60 3.72 0.77 -18.08
CA THR A 60 4.18 1.61 -19.20
C THR A 60 4.12 3.09 -18.82
N ARG A 61 4.96 3.89 -19.49
CA ARG A 61 4.95 5.35 -19.31
C ARG A 61 3.56 5.97 -19.59
N ALA A 62 2.87 5.49 -20.61
CA ALA A 62 1.53 5.96 -20.96
C ALA A 62 0.51 5.68 -19.83
N GLU A 63 0.62 4.53 -19.15
CA GLU A 63 -0.22 4.24 -17.99
C GLU A 63 0.11 5.15 -16.80
N VAL A 64 1.39 5.47 -16.57
CA VAL A 64 1.82 6.44 -15.55
C VAL A 64 1.19 7.80 -15.81
N GLU A 65 1.32 8.32 -17.02
CA GLU A 65 0.76 9.62 -17.42
C GLU A 65 -0.76 9.64 -17.31
N LYS A 66 -1.44 8.56 -17.70
CA LYS A 66 -2.89 8.40 -17.52
C LYS A 66 -3.27 8.43 -16.04
N ASN A 67 -2.52 7.72 -15.16
CA ASN A 67 -2.78 7.69 -13.74
C ASN A 67 -2.60 9.09 -13.12
N PHE A 68 -1.53 9.81 -13.46
CA PHE A 68 -1.34 11.18 -12.98
C PHE A 68 -2.43 12.13 -13.45
N ASN A 69 -2.85 12.05 -14.72
CA ASN A 69 -3.95 12.86 -15.25
C ASN A 69 -5.27 12.59 -14.49
N ASN A 70 -5.53 11.35 -14.09
CA ASN A 70 -6.72 11.00 -13.32
C ASN A 70 -6.63 11.52 -11.86
N LEU A 71 -5.44 11.49 -11.26
CA LEU A 71 -5.22 11.87 -9.87
C LEU A 71 -5.01 13.39 -9.69
N ALA A 72 -4.63 14.12 -10.75
CA ALA A 72 -4.36 15.56 -10.68
C ALA A 72 -5.58 16.34 -10.16
N GLY A 73 -5.37 17.14 -9.11
CA GLY A 73 -6.43 17.89 -8.43
C GLY A 73 -7.43 17.04 -7.66
N GLN A 74 -7.23 15.74 -7.54
CA GLN A 74 -8.13 14.81 -6.86
C GLN A 74 -7.54 14.26 -5.56
N THR A 75 -8.42 13.73 -4.71
CA THR A 75 -8.01 12.99 -3.50
C THR A 75 -8.09 11.50 -3.77
N HIS A 76 -7.06 10.78 -3.38
CA HIS A 76 -7.04 9.33 -3.37
C HIS A 76 -6.59 8.81 -1.99
N TYR A 77 -6.74 7.51 -1.77
CA TYR A 77 -6.50 6.90 -0.47
C TYR A 77 -5.48 5.78 -0.58
N LEU A 78 -4.56 5.73 0.37
CA LEU A 78 -3.67 4.60 0.59
C LEU A 78 -4.15 3.84 1.82
N HIS A 79 -4.55 2.59 1.61
CA HIS A 79 -4.96 1.67 2.66
C HIS A 79 -3.82 0.72 2.97
N SER A 80 -3.14 0.94 4.11
CA SER A 80 -2.00 0.12 4.55
C SER A 80 -2.43 -0.82 5.65
N ALA A 81 -2.44 -2.10 5.36
CA ALA A 81 -2.81 -3.15 6.28
C ALA A 81 -1.57 -3.89 6.80
N ILE A 82 -1.62 -4.28 8.07
CA ILE A 82 -0.66 -5.18 8.69
C ILE A 82 -1.36 -6.39 9.29
N ALA A 83 -0.70 -7.54 9.22
CA ALA A 83 -1.10 -8.76 9.90
C ALA A 83 0.08 -9.26 10.74
N ILE A 84 -0.13 -9.47 12.03
CA ILE A 84 0.86 -9.98 12.96
C ILE A 84 0.49 -11.42 13.28
N PHE A 85 1.42 -12.34 13.05
CA PHE A 85 1.25 -13.77 13.25
C PHE A 85 2.23 -14.28 14.30
N LYS A 86 1.79 -15.31 15.01
CA LYS A 86 2.61 -16.11 15.94
C LYS A 86 2.09 -17.54 15.93
N ASN A 87 2.99 -18.51 15.91
CA ASN A 87 2.63 -19.93 15.91
C ASN A 87 1.66 -20.30 14.76
N ARG A 88 1.86 -19.73 13.57
CA ARG A 88 1.01 -19.91 12.36
C ARG A 88 -0.43 -19.37 12.49
N LEU A 89 -0.71 -18.61 13.54
CA LEU A 89 -2.04 -18.03 13.77
C LEU A 89 -1.98 -16.51 13.77
N PRO A 90 -3.02 -15.85 13.26
CA PRO A 90 -3.12 -14.39 13.34
C PRO A 90 -3.31 -13.97 14.81
N ALA A 91 -2.43 -13.09 15.28
CA ALA A 91 -2.53 -12.44 16.57
C ALA A 91 -3.23 -11.09 16.47
N GLN A 92 -2.98 -10.35 15.39
CA GLN A 92 -3.60 -9.04 15.14
C GLN A 92 -3.66 -8.75 13.64
N ILE A 93 -4.72 -8.10 13.19
CA ILE A 93 -4.88 -7.57 11.83
C ILE A 93 -5.40 -6.15 11.95
N LEU A 94 -4.69 -5.21 11.37
CA LEU A 94 -4.98 -3.78 11.48
C LEU A 94 -4.92 -3.14 10.09
N ILE A 95 -5.55 -1.97 9.95
CA ILE A 95 -5.50 -1.16 8.75
C ILE A 95 -5.58 0.31 9.11
N GLU A 96 -4.68 1.08 8.52
CA GLU A 96 -4.67 2.54 8.56
C GLU A 96 -4.89 3.09 7.15
N THR A 97 -5.36 4.31 7.06
CA THR A 97 -5.64 4.97 5.78
C THR A 97 -5.06 6.37 5.80
N ALA A 98 -4.33 6.71 4.73
CA ALA A 98 -3.94 8.07 4.44
C ALA A 98 -4.72 8.60 3.24
N ALA A 99 -5.16 9.86 3.31
CA ALA A 99 -5.78 10.58 2.20
C ALA A 99 -4.79 11.58 1.64
N LEU A 100 -4.52 11.52 0.34
CA LEU A 100 -3.56 12.36 -0.35
C LEU A 100 -4.29 13.16 -1.43
N ARG A 101 -4.28 14.49 -1.32
CA ARG A 101 -4.79 15.38 -2.36
C ARG A 101 -3.66 15.80 -3.28
N MET A 102 -3.71 15.36 -4.53
CA MET A 102 -2.73 15.73 -5.54
C MET A 102 -2.99 17.18 -6.01
N ARG A 103 -1.92 17.91 -6.27
CA ARG A 103 -1.99 19.23 -6.90
C ARG A 103 -2.58 19.11 -8.31
N ASN A 104 -3.09 20.22 -8.83
CA ASN A 104 -3.33 20.30 -10.27
C ASN A 104 -1.98 20.23 -10.99
N LEU A 105 -1.77 19.19 -11.78
CA LEU A 105 -0.55 18.97 -12.55
C LEU A 105 -0.82 19.21 -14.02
N SER A 106 0.01 20.01 -14.68
CA SER A 106 0.04 20.13 -16.13
C SER A 106 0.72 18.91 -16.75
N HIS A 107 0.56 18.75 -18.06
CA HIS A 107 1.28 17.71 -18.81
C HIS A 107 2.81 17.85 -18.66
N ASP A 108 3.31 19.09 -18.65
CA ASP A 108 4.73 19.37 -18.49
C ASP A 108 5.23 19.01 -17.07
N ASP A 109 4.42 19.27 -16.01
CA ASP A 109 4.76 18.86 -14.64
C ASP A 109 4.91 17.32 -14.54
N ILE A 110 3.96 16.59 -15.14
CA ILE A 110 3.97 15.12 -15.16
C ILE A 110 5.20 14.63 -15.92
N LYS A 111 5.48 15.21 -17.09
CA LYS A 111 6.65 14.84 -17.90
C LYS A 111 7.95 15.08 -17.14
N ILE A 112 8.13 16.27 -16.56
CA ILE A 112 9.32 16.64 -15.78
C ILE A 112 9.51 15.67 -14.60
N TYR A 113 8.45 15.41 -13.83
CA TYR A 113 8.52 14.46 -12.71
C TYR A 113 8.98 13.09 -13.15
N CYS A 114 8.34 12.53 -14.17
CA CYS A 114 8.68 11.22 -14.67
C CYS A 114 10.11 11.14 -15.25
N ASP A 115 10.59 12.20 -15.90
CA ASP A 115 11.95 12.25 -16.45
C ASP A 115 13.01 12.33 -15.33
N LEU A 116 12.70 13.02 -14.22
CA LEU A 116 13.58 13.11 -13.05
C LEU A 116 13.63 11.81 -12.25
N VAL A 117 12.50 11.12 -12.11
CA VAL A 117 12.39 9.89 -11.30
C VAL A 117 12.84 8.64 -12.08
N GLY A 118 12.70 8.66 -13.41
CA GLY A 118 13.12 7.55 -14.27
C GLY A 118 12.31 6.27 -14.02
N GLU A 119 12.97 5.12 -14.06
CA GLU A 119 12.32 3.79 -13.95
C GLU A 119 11.61 3.55 -12.60
N ALA A 120 11.98 4.29 -11.54
CA ALA A 120 11.36 4.14 -10.24
C ALA A 120 9.85 4.49 -10.23
N ILE A 121 9.33 5.19 -11.26
CA ILE A 121 7.88 5.43 -11.42
C ILE A 121 7.06 4.14 -11.51
N PHE A 122 7.68 3.00 -11.83
CA PHE A 122 7.01 1.70 -11.93
C PHE A 122 7.05 0.89 -10.63
N GLU A 123 7.78 1.33 -9.61
CA GLU A 123 7.99 0.56 -8.39
C GLU A 123 6.85 0.66 -7.39
N THR A 124 6.07 1.75 -7.44
CA THR A 124 5.00 2.01 -6.47
C THR A 124 3.63 2.10 -7.13
N VAL A 125 2.57 1.85 -6.35
CA VAL A 125 1.21 2.19 -6.76
C VAL A 125 1.08 3.72 -6.83
N GLY A 126 0.39 4.23 -7.87
CA GLY A 126 0.29 5.67 -8.10
C GLY A 126 1.52 6.31 -8.76
N SER A 127 2.61 5.54 -8.98
CA SER A 127 3.82 5.98 -9.69
C SER A 127 4.57 7.15 -9.04
N TYR A 128 4.43 7.32 -7.72
CA TYR A 128 5.15 8.34 -6.97
C TYR A 128 5.85 7.76 -5.73
N HIS A 129 7.03 8.29 -5.41
CA HIS A 129 7.76 8.00 -4.18
C HIS A 129 7.64 9.20 -3.24
N TYR A 130 6.79 9.08 -2.22
CA TYR A 130 6.51 10.17 -1.28
C TYR A 130 7.74 10.60 -0.48
N GLU A 131 8.68 9.70 -0.21
CA GLU A 131 9.96 9.97 0.48
C GLU A 131 10.90 10.89 -0.32
N GLY A 132 10.67 11.04 -1.63
CA GLY A 132 11.49 11.84 -2.54
C GLY A 132 10.72 12.96 -3.21
N LEU A 133 10.94 13.12 -4.51
CA LEU A 133 10.28 14.15 -5.32
C LEU A 133 8.75 14.02 -5.36
N GLY A 134 8.21 12.82 -5.10
CA GLY A 134 6.77 12.59 -5.06
C GLY A 134 6.04 13.45 -4.03
N ARG A 135 6.69 13.87 -2.93
CA ARG A 135 6.10 14.78 -1.95
C ARG A 135 5.62 16.09 -2.57
N HIS A 136 6.33 16.60 -3.57
CA HIS A 136 5.98 17.85 -4.25
C HIS A 136 4.71 17.77 -5.14
N LEU A 137 4.21 16.57 -5.38
CA LEU A 137 2.99 16.36 -6.17
C LEU A 137 1.71 16.63 -5.36
N PHE A 138 1.80 16.75 -4.03
CA PHE A 138 0.64 16.84 -3.15
C PHE A 138 0.40 18.25 -2.62
N GLU A 139 -0.87 18.63 -2.56
CA GLU A 139 -1.37 19.86 -1.93
C GLU A 139 -1.56 19.67 -0.43
N SER A 140 -2.14 18.53 -0.05
CA SER A 140 -2.36 18.16 1.35
C SER A 140 -2.33 16.65 1.53
N VAL A 141 -2.00 16.23 2.74
CA VAL A 141 -1.97 14.84 3.18
C VAL A 141 -2.59 14.74 4.56
N GLU A 142 -3.50 13.79 4.74
CA GLU A 142 -4.10 13.42 6.02
C GLU A 142 -3.72 11.97 6.33
N GLY A 143 -3.14 11.72 7.50
CA GLY A 143 -2.62 10.41 7.93
C GLY A 143 -1.11 10.43 8.19
N GLY A 144 -0.60 9.32 8.74
CA GLY A 144 0.82 9.17 9.05
C GLY A 144 1.68 8.94 7.82
N GLU A 145 2.93 9.43 7.81
CA GLU A 145 3.88 9.13 6.74
C GLU A 145 4.18 7.62 6.66
N ASP A 146 4.23 6.94 7.80
CA ASP A 146 4.40 5.49 7.90
C ASP A 146 3.26 4.72 7.21
N VAL A 147 2.04 5.26 7.24
CA VAL A 147 0.90 4.73 6.48
C VAL A 147 1.13 4.89 4.97
N ILE A 148 1.65 6.05 4.55
CA ILE A 148 1.98 6.30 3.13
C ILE A 148 3.10 5.37 2.64
N TYR A 149 4.06 5.06 3.51
CA TYR A 149 5.16 4.12 3.22
C TYR A 149 4.73 2.65 3.26
N GLY A 150 3.47 2.38 3.65
CA GLY A 150 2.89 1.04 3.61
C GLY A 150 3.12 0.19 4.86
N LEU A 151 3.71 0.76 5.92
CA LEU A 151 3.95 0.07 7.19
C LEU A 151 3.57 0.95 8.38
N PRO A 152 2.29 0.98 8.79
CA PRO A 152 1.83 1.70 9.98
C PRO A 152 2.56 1.23 11.24
N LEU A 153 3.41 2.08 11.81
CA LEU A 153 4.28 1.72 12.95
C LEU A 153 3.57 1.82 14.29
N ASP A 154 2.75 2.82 14.49
CA ASP A 154 2.06 3.05 15.75
C ASP A 154 1.24 1.84 16.24
N PRO A 155 0.40 1.19 15.43
CA PRO A 155 -0.34 0.01 15.85
C PRO A 155 0.58 -1.20 16.09
N ILE A 156 1.68 -1.33 15.37
CA ILE A 156 2.69 -2.38 15.61
C ILE A 156 3.34 -2.18 16.98
N ILE A 157 3.79 -0.97 17.27
CA ILE A 157 4.42 -0.63 18.56
C ILE A 157 3.45 -0.86 19.72
N LYS A 158 2.19 -0.41 19.58
CA LYS A 158 1.15 -0.63 20.60
C LYS A 158 0.92 -2.12 20.86
N PHE A 159 0.84 -2.93 19.80
CA PHE A 159 0.68 -4.37 19.92
C PHE A 159 1.85 -5.00 20.69
N PHE A 160 3.10 -4.73 20.30
CA PHE A 160 4.26 -5.34 20.94
C PHE A 160 4.50 -4.85 22.37
N ARG A 161 4.07 -3.63 22.71
CA ARG A 161 4.01 -3.19 24.11
C ARG A 161 3.01 -4.01 24.92
N SER A 162 1.79 -4.20 24.40
CA SER A 162 0.75 -5.00 25.08
C SER A 162 1.13 -6.48 25.20
N ALA A 163 1.88 -6.99 24.24
CA ALA A 163 2.41 -8.37 24.27
C ALA A 163 3.65 -8.54 25.18
N GLY A 164 4.13 -7.46 25.82
CA GLY A 164 5.31 -7.50 26.70
C GLY A 164 6.64 -7.64 25.96
N CYS A 165 6.67 -7.47 24.65
CA CYS A 165 7.88 -7.56 23.84
C CYS A 165 8.67 -6.24 23.79
N LEU A 166 8.02 -5.12 24.05
CA LEU A 166 8.64 -3.80 24.20
C LEU A 166 8.45 -3.28 25.63
N LYS A 167 9.53 -2.77 26.23
CA LYS A 167 9.57 -2.33 27.63
C LYS A 167 9.46 -0.82 27.83
N PHE A 168 9.42 -0.05 26.74
CA PHE A 168 9.36 1.42 26.74
C PHE A 168 8.50 1.94 25.57
#